data_73945c4fdae090a9cf33757cc427d252
#
_entry.id   73945c4fdae090a9cf33757cc427d252
#
_cell.length_a   1.000
_cell.length_b   1.000
_cell.length_c   1.000
_cell.angle_alpha   90.00
_cell.angle_beta   90.00
_cell.angle_gamma   90.00
#
_symmetry.space_group_name_H-M   'P 1'
#
loop_
_entity.id
_entity.type
_entity.pdbx_description
1 polymer ?
#
loop_
_entity_poly.entity_id
_entity_poly.type
_entity_poly.pdbx_seq_one_letter_code
_entity_poly.pdbx_strand_id
1 'polypeptide(L)' 'MEPTLLKCKQCNWQGSADEVDWEAVETCSGSDKTEVCPSCGSMEVYPLR' A
#
# COMPACT_ATOMS: atom_id res chain seq x y z
N MET A 1 -5.59 8.67 -17.76
CA MET A 1 -4.72 7.83 -16.93
C MET A 1 -5.55 7.12 -15.87
N GLU A 2 -5.38 5.83 -15.75
CA GLU A 2 -6.20 5.07 -14.83
C GLU A 2 -5.55 5.01 -13.46
N PRO A 3 -6.33 5.18 -12.41
CA PRO A 3 -5.77 5.05 -11.06
C PRO A 3 -5.42 3.61 -10.78
N THR A 4 -4.36 3.43 -10.02
CA THR A 4 -3.95 2.11 -9.60
C THR A 4 -4.79 1.68 -8.40
N LEU A 5 -5.49 0.58 -8.55
CA LEU A 5 -6.27 0.03 -7.44
C LEU A 5 -5.45 -0.98 -6.69
N LEU A 6 -5.56 -0.93 -5.37
CA LEU A 6 -4.82 -1.82 -4.50
C LEU A 6 -5.79 -2.57 -3.60
N LYS A 7 -5.37 -3.72 -3.15
CA LYS A 7 -6.19 -4.53 -2.27
C LYS A 7 -5.33 -5.11 -1.17
N CYS A 8 -5.89 -5.12 0.04
CA CYS A 8 -5.21 -5.72 1.17
C CYS A 8 -5.54 -7.20 1.24
N LYS A 9 -4.50 -8.01 1.38
CA LYS A 9 -4.66 -9.45 1.45
C LYS A 9 -5.11 -9.89 2.84
N GLN A 10 -4.92 -9.02 3.82
CA GLN A 10 -5.20 -9.36 5.21
C GLN A 10 -6.65 -9.15 5.57
N CYS A 11 -7.19 -7.98 5.26
CA CYS A 11 -8.54 -7.63 5.67
C CYS A 11 -9.47 -7.37 4.49
N ASN A 12 -9.00 -7.63 3.27
CA ASN A 12 -9.79 -7.46 2.04
C ASN A 12 -10.16 -6.01 1.76
N TRP A 13 -9.39 -5.08 2.33
CA TRP A 13 -9.60 -3.67 2.01
C TRP A 13 -9.26 -3.42 0.55
N GLN A 14 -9.96 -2.49 -0.05
CA GLN A 14 -9.77 -2.18 -1.45
C GLN A 14 -9.89 -0.67 -1.66
N GLY A 15 -8.97 -0.12 -2.43
CA GLY A 15 -8.99 1.31 -2.69
C GLY A 15 -7.86 1.68 -3.63
N SER A 16 -7.74 2.99 -3.91
CA SER A 16 -6.74 3.46 -4.83
C SER A 16 -5.42 3.73 -4.10
N ALA A 17 -4.37 3.94 -4.90
CA ALA A 17 -3.06 4.23 -4.33
C ALA A 17 -3.05 5.53 -3.55
N ASP A 18 -4.00 6.42 -3.85
CA ASP A 18 -4.09 7.67 -3.11
C ASP A 18 -4.68 7.48 -1.73
N GLU A 19 -5.37 6.38 -1.52
CA GLU A 19 -6.07 6.13 -0.26
C GLU A 19 -5.27 5.28 0.71
N VAL A 20 -4.24 4.59 0.23
CA VAL A 20 -3.43 3.77 1.13
C VAL A 20 -2.54 4.66 1.99
N ASP A 21 -2.17 4.11 3.13
CA ASP A 21 -1.17 4.76 3.97
C ASP A 21 0.21 4.45 3.45
N TRP A 22 1.16 5.30 3.77
CA TRP A 22 2.54 5.11 3.38
C TRP A 22 3.39 5.11 4.62
N GLU A 23 4.31 4.17 4.70
CA GLU A 23 5.20 4.07 5.83
C GLU A 23 6.64 4.17 5.36
N ALA A 24 7.42 4.99 6.05
CA ALA A 24 8.83 5.16 5.71
C ALA A 24 9.61 3.93 6.18
N VAL A 25 10.41 3.38 5.27
CA VAL A 25 11.27 2.25 5.60
C VAL A 25 12.68 2.60 5.20
N GLU A 26 13.64 2.03 5.90
CA GLU A 26 15.05 2.24 5.59
C GLU A 26 15.56 1.09 4.74
N THR A 27 16.21 1.44 3.67
CA THR A 27 16.79 0.45 2.76
C THR A 27 18.28 0.71 2.63
N CYS A 28 18.94 -0.17 1.89
CA CYS A 28 20.38 -0.03 1.66
C CYS A 28 20.70 1.22 0.86
N SER A 29 19.76 1.69 0.08
CA SER A 29 19.97 2.90 -0.72
C SER A 29 19.47 4.15 -0.04
N GLY A 30 18.95 4.06 1.19
CA GLY A 30 18.43 5.22 1.91
C GLY A 30 17.05 4.94 2.45
N SER A 31 16.20 5.94 2.46
CA SER A 31 14.84 5.76 2.94
C SER A 31 13.87 5.67 1.77
N ASP A 32 12.84 4.88 1.95
CA ASP A 32 11.83 4.67 0.93
C ASP A 32 10.47 4.61 1.60
N LYS A 33 9.43 4.46 0.81
CA LYS A 33 8.07 4.36 1.34
C LYS A 33 7.40 3.14 0.75
N THR A 34 6.58 2.50 1.58
CA THR A 34 5.83 1.33 1.14
C THR A 34 4.36 1.51 1.47
N GLU A 35 3.51 0.93 0.64
CA GLU A 35 2.07 1.01 0.87
C GLU A 35 1.69 0.12 2.04
N VAL A 36 0.82 0.65 2.89
CA VAL A 36 0.25 -0.15 3.97
C VAL A 36 -1.26 0.05 3.96
N CYS A 37 -1.96 -0.97 4.40
CA CYS A 37 -3.41 -0.91 4.44
C CYS A 37 -3.86 0.10 5.48
N PRO A 38 -4.70 1.06 5.10
CA PRO A 38 -5.18 2.06 6.07
C PRO A 38 -6.21 1.49 7.04
N SER A 39 -6.69 0.29 6.77
CA SER A 39 -7.71 -0.32 7.60
C SER A 39 -7.11 -1.17 8.71
N CYS A 40 -6.19 -2.05 8.36
CA CYS A 40 -5.59 -2.95 9.34
C CYS A 40 -4.12 -2.67 9.58
N GLY A 41 -3.52 -1.80 8.77
CA GLY A 41 -2.11 -1.47 8.93
C GLY A 41 -1.16 -2.52 8.41
N SER A 42 -1.65 -3.44 7.59
CA SER A 42 -0.81 -4.50 7.06
C SER A 42 -0.06 -4.03 5.82
N MET A 43 1.10 -4.60 5.60
CA MET A 43 1.86 -4.31 4.39
C MET A 43 1.47 -5.22 3.24
N GLU A 44 0.44 -6.04 3.43
CA GLU A 44 0.02 -7.01 2.43
C GLU A 44 -0.92 -6.37 1.41
N VAL A 45 -0.48 -5.27 0.84
CA VAL A 45 -1.26 -4.55 -0.18
C VAL A 45 -0.63 -4.81 -1.53
N TYR A 46 -1.46 -5.17 -2.50
CA TYR A 46 -0.98 -5.49 -3.83
C TYR A 46 -1.86 -4.82 -4.88
N PRO A 47 -1.30 -4.54 -6.06
CA PRO A 47 -2.09 -3.90 -7.11
C PRO A 47 -3.04 -4.87 -7.78
N LEU A 48 -4.23 -4.35 -8.09
CA LEU A 48 -5.24 -5.10 -8.83
C LEU A 48 -5.11 -4.76 -10.31
N ARG A 49 -4.72 -5.73 -11.11
CA ARG A 49 -4.61 -5.49 -12.53
C ARG A 49 -5.13 -6.67 -13.31
#